data_5c3f788b64bee0e709fe7a1d6b6ea82f
#
_entry.id   5c3f788b64bee0e709fe7a1d6b6ea82f
#
_cell.length_a   1.000
_cell.length_b   1.000
_cell.length_c   1.000
_cell.angle_alpha   90.00
_cell.angle_beta   90.00
_cell.angle_gamma   90.00
#
_symmetry.space_group_name_H-M   'P 1'
#
loop_
_entity.id
_entity.type
_entity.pdbx_description
1 polymer ?
#
loop_
_entity_poly.entity_id
_entity_poly.type
_entity_poly.pdbx_seq_one_letter_code
_entity_poly.pdbx_strand_id
1 'polypeptide(L)'
;MNQILTLLSDIRFIIAVGAIFVLLLIILIVTTVRARRYKSEYIELENRYQAIKQIPLSLKMNKAIAVSRVNQDTVDRVNSAQNKFDEVQSCISALTSKLADLERYISAGTLSKAGNTIKDIETSMTTTEADAKTLENMLDAILAKETAQREEVTALKNRFRALKAQAAENAPKLYFAWPLVEQKVVDTEKMFATFEEWMFSSDFDKANRELVSIKAVM
;
A
#
# COMPACT_ATOMS: atom_id res chain seq x y z
N MET A 1 -60.96 -34.03 -17.45
CA MET A 1 -60.91 -33.53 -16.07
C MET A 1 -60.71 -34.67 -15.04
N ASN A 2 -61.28 -35.84 -15.26
CA ASN A 2 -61.20 -36.99 -14.32
C ASN A 2 -59.81 -37.67 -14.24
N GLN A 3 -58.98 -37.67 -15.29
CA GLN A 3 -57.62 -38.28 -15.24
C GLN A 3 -56.65 -37.57 -14.35
N ILE A 4 -56.78 -36.26 -14.17
CA ILE A 4 -55.92 -35.48 -13.27
C ILE A 4 -56.27 -35.75 -11.80
N LEU A 5 -57.58 -35.91 -11.51
CA LEU A 5 -58.06 -36.22 -10.15
C LEU A 5 -57.70 -37.62 -9.71
N THR A 6 -57.67 -38.61 -10.62
CA THR A 6 -57.21 -40.00 -10.27
C THR A 6 -55.70 -40.07 -10.06
N LEU A 7 -54.88 -39.31 -10.78
CA LEU A 7 -53.46 -39.17 -10.53
C LEU A 7 -53.14 -38.48 -9.18
N LEU A 8 -53.94 -37.52 -8.76
CA LEU A 8 -53.78 -36.87 -7.44
C LEU A 8 -54.17 -37.77 -6.26
N SER A 9 -55.03 -38.80 -6.49
CA SER A 9 -55.43 -39.75 -5.46
C SER A 9 -54.49 -40.94 -5.32
N ASP A 10 -53.50 -41.09 -6.21
CA ASP A 10 -52.50 -42.17 -6.10
C ASP A 10 -51.43 -41.76 -5.09
N ILE A 11 -51.38 -42.48 -3.96
CA ILE A 11 -50.47 -42.22 -2.85
C ILE A 11 -48.99 -42.22 -3.29
N ARG A 12 -48.65 -42.97 -4.34
CA ARG A 12 -47.32 -43.04 -4.92
C ARG A 12 -46.95 -41.73 -5.65
N PHE A 13 -47.93 -41.08 -6.32
CA PHE A 13 -47.75 -39.79 -6.97
C PHE A 13 -47.49 -38.66 -5.93
N ILE A 14 -48.27 -38.67 -4.83
CA ILE A 14 -48.08 -37.68 -3.74
C ILE A 14 -46.69 -37.83 -3.11
N ILE A 15 -46.24 -39.06 -2.87
CA ILE A 15 -44.88 -39.33 -2.32
C ILE A 15 -43.83 -38.86 -3.31
N ALA A 16 -43.97 -39.12 -4.62
CA ALA A 16 -43.02 -38.69 -5.63
C ALA A 16 -42.91 -37.15 -5.72
N VAL A 17 -44.06 -36.44 -5.71
CA VAL A 17 -44.11 -34.98 -5.70
C VAL A 17 -43.48 -34.38 -4.42
N GLY A 18 -43.78 -35.00 -3.27
CA GLY A 18 -43.17 -34.63 -1.98
C GLY A 18 -41.64 -34.82 -1.96
N ALA A 19 -41.16 -35.93 -2.51
CA ALA A 19 -39.70 -36.17 -2.63
C ALA A 19 -39.02 -35.13 -3.54
N ILE A 20 -39.62 -34.80 -4.68
CA ILE A 20 -39.09 -33.74 -5.59
C ILE A 20 -39.06 -32.38 -4.88
N PHE A 21 -40.13 -32.02 -4.14
CA PHE A 21 -40.19 -30.78 -3.40
C PHE A 21 -39.12 -30.70 -2.32
N VAL A 22 -38.88 -31.73 -1.55
CA VAL A 22 -37.81 -31.84 -0.55
C VAL A 22 -36.43 -31.67 -1.22
N LEU A 23 -36.21 -32.33 -2.36
CA LEU A 23 -34.96 -32.24 -3.09
C LEU A 23 -34.71 -30.82 -3.59
N LEU A 24 -35.73 -30.10 -4.11
CA LEU A 24 -35.65 -28.71 -4.50
C LEU A 24 -35.33 -27.79 -3.31
N LEU A 25 -35.94 -28.03 -2.15
CA LEU A 25 -35.61 -27.29 -0.91
C LEU A 25 -34.15 -27.47 -0.51
N ILE A 26 -33.64 -28.70 -0.55
CA ILE A 26 -32.22 -28.98 -0.25
C ILE A 26 -31.30 -28.22 -1.22
N ILE A 27 -31.57 -28.26 -2.52
CA ILE A 27 -30.81 -27.54 -3.52
C ILE A 27 -30.82 -26.02 -3.22
N LEU A 28 -31.99 -25.47 -2.89
CA LEU A 28 -32.15 -24.06 -2.57
C LEU A 28 -31.37 -23.67 -1.32
N ILE A 29 -31.41 -24.49 -0.27
CA ILE A 29 -30.62 -24.22 0.95
C ILE A 29 -29.13 -24.30 0.65
N VAL A 30 -28.65 -25.32 -0.06
CA VAL A 30 -27.24 -25.50 -0.39
C VAL A 30 -26.73 -24.37 -1.25
N THR A 31 -27.48 -23.94 -2.26
CA THR A 31 -27.10 -22.80 -3.13
C THR A 31 -27.05 -21.48 -2.36
N THR A 32 -28.02 -21.24 -1.47
CA THR A 32 -28.05 -20.03 -0.63
C THR A 32 -26.87 -19.97 0.35
N VAL A 33 -26.54 -21.08 1.00
CA VAL A 33 -25.40 -21.18 1.92
C VAL A 33 -24.09 -20.96 1.18
N ARG A 34 -23.91 -21.60 0.01
CA ARG A 34 -22.72 -21.41 -0.83
C ARG A 34 -22.59 -19.96 -1.32
N ALA A 35 -23.69 -19.33 -1.72
CA ALA A 35 -23.68 -17.94 -2.16
C ALA A 35 -23.23 -16.99 -1.04
N ARG A 36 -23.73 -17.21 0.20
CA ARG A 36 -23.29 -16.42 1.37
C ARG A 36 -21.81 -16.61 1.66
N ARG A 37 -21.31 -17.85 1.58
CA ARG A 37 -19.89 -18.15 1.77
C ARG A 37 -19.02 -17.45 0.74
N TYR A 38 -19.35 -17.55 -0.55
CA TYR A 38 -18.58 -16.88 -1.61
C TYR A 38 -18.63 -15.36 -1.52
N LYS A 39 -19.73 -14.79 -1.02
CA LYS A 39 -19.79 -13.36 -0.73
C LYS A 39 -18.84 -12.95 0.41
N SER A 40 -18.69 -13.77 1.43
CA SER A 40 -17.72 -13.53 2.52
C SER A 40 -16.28 -13.62 2.01
N GLU A 41 -15.97 -14.66 1.20
CA GLU A 41 -14.66 -14.85 0.58
C GLU A 41 -14.33 -13.68 -0.38
N TYR A 42 -15.30 -13.18 -1.13
CA TYR A 42 -15.14 -11.98 -1.97
C TYR A 42 -14.74 -10.76 -1.14
N ILE A 43 -15.43 -10.49 -0.03
CA ILE A 43 -15.12 -9.34 0.85
C ILE A 43 -13.71 -9.46 1.42
N GLU A 44 -13.27 -10.65 1.80
CA GLU A 44 -11.91 -10.88 2.28
C GLU A 44 -10.86 -10.60 1.19
N LEU A 45 -11.07 -11.11 -0.03
CA LEU A 45 -10.20 -10.87 -1.17
C LEU A 45 -10.16 -9.39 -1.56
N GLU A 46 -11.31 -8.71 -1.53
CA GLU A 46 -11.38 -7.26 -1.78
C GLU A 46 -10.58 -6.48 -0.73
N ASN A 47 -10.67 -6.83 0.55
CA ASN A 47 -9.89 -6.20 1.61
C ASN A 47 -8.37 -6.38 1.40
N ARG A 48 -7.94 -7.59 1.02
CA ARG A 48 -6.53 -7.87 0.69
C ARG A 48 -6.07 -7.07 -0.53
N TYR A 49 -6.90 -7.00 -1.56
CA TYR A 49 -6.63 -6.18 -2.74
C TYR A 49 -6.47 -4.69 -2.40
N GLN A 50 -7.35 -4.14 -1.58
CA GLN A 50 -7.25 -2.76 -1.12
C GLN A 50 -5.99 -2.52 -0.28
N ALA A 51 -5.58 -3.48 0.54
CA ALA A 51 -4.32 -3.40 1.29
C ALA A 51 -3.09 -3.27 0.36
N ILE A 52 -3.04 -4.05 -0.74
CA ILE A 52 -1.96 -3.90 -1.74
C ILE A 52 -1.97 -2.50 -2.36
N LYS A 53 -3.14 -1.98 -2.73
CA LYS A 53 -3.27 -0.63 -3.34
C LYS A 53 -2.89 0.51 -2.39
N GLN A 54 -2.99 0.31 -1.08
CA GLN A 54 -2.60 1.30 -0.09
C GLN A 54 -1.07 1.44 0.05
N ILE A 55 -0.29 0.45 -0.41
CA ILE A 55 1.17 0.57 -0.43
C ILE A 55 1.56 1.70 -1.39
N PRO A 56 2.31 2.73 -0.96
CA PRO A 56 2.61 3.90 -1.79
C PRO A 56 3.73 3.63 -2.80
N LEU A 57 3.61 2.53 -3.57
CA LEU A 57 4.65 2.07 -4.51
C LEU A 57 4.97 3.12 -5.58
N SER A 58 3.94 3.77 -6.16
CA SER A 58 4.12 4.79 -7.19
C SER A 58 4.87 6.01 -6.67
N LEU A 59 4.58 6.44 -5.44
CA LEU A 59 5.28 7.56 -4.80
C LEU A 59 6.76 7.22 -4.55
N LYS A 60 7.01 6.03 -3.97
CA LYS A 60 8.39 5.53 -3.72
C LYS A 60 9.16 5.37 -5.03
N MET A 61 8.52 4.86 -6.09
CA MET A 61 9.13 4.69 -7.41
C MET A 61 9.54 6.03 -8.03
N ASN A 62 8.65 7.02 -8.02
CA ASN A 62 8.97 8.36 -8.53
C ASN A 62 10.15 8.99 -7.78
N LYS A 63 10.23 8.82 -6.47
CA LYS A 63 11.39 9.27 -5.67
C LYS A 63 12.67 8.51 -6.06
N ALA A 64 12.61 7.20 -6.22
CA ALA A 64 13.75 6.39 -6.63
C ALA A 64 14.29 6.82 -8.01
N ILE A 65 13.40 7.11 -8.95
CA ILE A 65 13.78 7.68 -10.27
C ILE A 65 14.46 9.06 -10.12
N ALA A 66 13.98 9.92 -9.23
CA ALA A 66 14.63 11.21 -8.98
C ALA A 66 16.06 11.03 -8.44
N VAL A 67 16.25 10.09 -7.52
CA VAL A 67 17.57 9.72 -6.96
C VAL A 67 18.53 9.24 -8.04
N SER A 68 18.07 8.39 -8.97
CA SER A 68 18.93 7.82 -10.02
C SER A 68 19.45 8.87 -11.01
N ARG A 69 18.74 9.99 -11.17
CA ARG A 69 19.18 11.08 -12.06
C ARG A 69 20.44 11.80 -11.56
N VAL A 70 20.67 11.79 -10.26
CA VAL A 70 21.80 12.48 -9.61
C VAL A 70 22.88 11.48 -9.19
N ASN A 71 22.50 10.24 -8.90
CA ASN A 71 23.40 9.20 -8.44
C ASN A 71 23.43 8.02 -9.42
N GLN A 72 24.48 7.96 -10.25
CA GLN A 72 24.65 6.93 -11.28
C GLN A 72 24.69 5.50 -10.72
N ASP A 73 25.20 5.32 -9.51
CA ASP A 73 25.34 3.98 -8.89
C ASP A 73 23.97 3.34 -8.55
N THR A 74 22.90 4.14 -8.55
CA THR A 74 21.53 3.64 -8.28
C THR A 74 20.74 3.30 -9.53
N VAL A 75 21.23 3.65 -10.73
CA VAL A 75 20.49 3.49 -12.00
C VAL A 75 20.06 2.04 -12.23
N ASP A 76 20.96 1.09 -12.11
CA ASP A 76 20.67 -0.32 -12.36
C ASP A 76 19.66 -0.88 -11.36
N ARG A 77 19.75 -0.45 -10.11
CA ARG A 77 18.80 -0.84 -9.05
C ARG A 77 17.42 -0.25 -9.30
N VAL A 78 17.36 1.00 -9.75
CA VAL A 78 16.10 1.67 -10.09
C VAL A 78 15.47 1.05 -11.34
N ASN A 79 16.26 0.71 -12.37
CA ASN A 79 15.76 0.00 -13.55
C ASN A 79 15.17 -1.38 -13.17
N SER A 80 15.83 -2.12 -12.29
CA SER A 80 15.32 -3.40 -11.79
C SER A 80 14.02 -3.22 -11.00
N ALA A 81 13.93 -2.18 -10.15
CA ALA A 81 12.72 -1.84 -9.42
C ALA A 81 11.58 -1.39 -10.36
N GLN A 82 11.89 -0.66 -11.45
CA GLN A 82 10.91 -0.25 -12.45
C GLN A 82 10.29 -1.46 -13.16
N ASN A 83 11.11 -2.42 -13.60
CA ASN A 83 10.61 -3.64 -14.22
C ASN A 83 9.67 -4.40 -13.28
N LYS A 84 10.05 -4.51 -12.00
CA LYS A 84 9.20 -5.16 -10.99
C LYS A 84 7.93 -4.37 -10.69
N PHE A 85 7.99 -3.04 -10.73
CA PHE A 85 6.84 -2.16 -10.58
C PHE A 85 5.82 -2.37 -11.71
N ASP A 86 6.27 -2.43 -12.95
CA ASP A 86 5.41 -2.64 -14.11
C ASP A 86 4.74 -4.03 -14.05
N GLU A 87 5.47 -5.07 -13.62
CA GLU A 87 4.93 -6.40 -13.36
C GLU A 87 3.83 -6.38 -12.29
N VAL A 88 4.10 -5.77 -11.14
CA VAL A 88 3.12 -5.64 -10.03
C VAL A 88 1.88 -4.87 -10.48
N GLN A 89 2.03 -3.78 -11.23
CA GLN A 89 0.89 -3.00 -11.77
C GLN A 89 0.05 -3.83 -12.74
N SER A 90 0.67 -4.64 -13.57
CA SER A 90 -0.03 -5.58 -14.46
C SER A 90 -0.84 -6.61 -13.67
N CYS A 91 -0.24 -7.20 -12.62
CA CYS A 91 -0.92 -8.15 -11.73
C CYS A 91 -2.11 -7.50 -10.99
N ILE A 92 -1.95 -6.27 -10.47
CA ILE A 92 -3.04 -5.51 -9.82
C ILE A 92 -4.19 -5.29 -10.82
N SER A 93 -3.89 -4.92 -12.06
CA SER A 93 -4.91 -4.71 -13.10
C SER A 93 -5.65 -6.01 -13.45
N ALA A 94 -4.93 -7.12 -13.54
CA ALA A 94 -5.53 -8.44 -13.75
C ALA A 94 -6.42 -8.88 -12.57
N LEU A 95 -5.99 -8.62 -11.32
CA LEU A 95 -6.79 -8.88 -10.13
C LEU A 95 -8.09 -8.05 -10.11
N THR A 96 -8.02 -6.77 -10.53
CA THR A 96 -9.21 -5.91 -10.65
C THR A 96 -10.26 -6.55 -11.56
N SER A 97 -9.83 -7.03 -12.72
CA SER A 97 -10.74 -7.68 -13.68
C SER A 97 -11.32 -8.98 -13.14
N LYS A 98 -10.49 -9.81 -12.48
CA LYS A 98 -10.94 -11.07 -11.85
C LYS A 98 -11.92 -10.85 -10.70
N LEU A 99 -11.71 -9.83 -9.86
CA LEU A 99 -12.63 -9.47 -8.77
C LEU A 99 -13.98 -9.00 -9.31
N ALA A 100 -14.00 -8.20 -10.37
CA ALA A 100 -15.23 -7.78 -11.04
C ALA A 100 -15.98 -8.98 -11.66
N ASP A 101 -15.26 -9.93 -12.28
CA ASP A 101 -15.85 -11.16 -12.78
C ASP A 101 -16.44 -12.02 -11.66
N LEU A 102 -15.75 -12.15 -10.53
CA LEU A 102 -16.21 -12.89 -9.36
C LEU A 102 -17.51 -12.28 -8.81
N GLU A 103 -17.57 -10.97 -8.65
CA GLU A 103 -18.78 -10.26 -8.20
C GLU A 103 -19.96 -10.55 -9.15
N ARG A 104 -19.70 -10.49 -10.46
CA ARG A 104 -20.72 -10.81 -11.48
C ARG A 104 -21.19 -12.25 -11.39
N TYR A 105 -20.29 -13.24 -11.17
CA TYR A 105 -20.67 -14.66 -11.05
C TYR A 105 -21.47 -14.94 -9.77
N ILE A 106 -21.12 -14.29 -8.65
CA ILE A 106 -21.88 -14.39 -7.40
C ILE A 106 -23.29 -13.80 -7.59
N SER A 107 -23.40 -12.62 -8.20
CA SER A 107 -24.67 -11.94 -8.45
C SER A 107 -25.58 -12.70 -9.43
N ALA A 108 -24.97 -13.34 -10.46
CA ALA A 108 -25.71 -14.17 -11.42
C ALA A 108 -26.02 -15.59 -10.90
N GLY A 109 -25.61 -15.95 -9.67
CA GLY A 109 -25.85 -17.29 -9.10
C GLY A 109 -25.04 -18.41 -9.76
N THR A 110 -24.02 -18.10 -10.57
CA THR A 110 -23.16 -19.10 -11.24
C THR A 110 -22.05 -19.59 -10.31
N LEU A 111 -22.45 -20.29 -9.23
CA LEU A 111 -21.59 -20.64 -8.10
C LEU A 111 -20.39 -21.53 -8.47
N SER A 112 -20.50 -22.37 -9.51
CA SER A 112 -19.38 -23.19 -9.97
C SER A 112 -18.25 -22.33 -10.55
N LYS A 113 -18.60 -21.30 -11.36
CA LYS A 113 -17.62 -20.34 -11.90
C LYS A 113 -17.02 -19.49 -10.79
N ALA A 114 -17.86 -19.01 -9.86
CA ALA A 114 -17.40 -18.24 -8.71
C ALA A 114 -16.34 -19.00 -7.89
N GLY A 115 -16.57 -20.27 -7.57
CA GLY A 115 -15.61 -21.07 -6.81
C GLY A 115 -14.27 -21.30 -7.51
N ASN A 116 -14.24 -21.46 -8.84
CA ASN A 116 -13.00 -21.55 -9.60
C ASN A 116 -12.26 -20.21 -9.63
N THR A 117 -13.00 -19.12 -9.89
CA THR A 117 -12.44 -17.77 -9.92
C THR A 117 -11.84 -17.35 -8.58
N ILE A 118 -12.46 -17.74 -7.44
CA ILE A 118 -11.91 -17.51 -6.09
C ILE A 118 -10.52 -18.13 -5.96
N LYS A 119 -10.35 -19.41 -6.31
CA LYS A 119 -9.05 -20.10 -6.24
C LYS A 119 -7.98 -19.42 -7.10
N ASP A 120 -8.37 -19.00 -8.31
CA ASP A 120 -7.47 -18.30 -9.22
C ASP A 120 -7.07 -16.92 -8.69
N ILE A 121 -8.01 -16.21 -8.03
CA ILE A 121 -7.73 -14.94 -7.37
C ILE A 121 -6.82 -15.14 -6.17
N GLU A 122 -7.09 -16.12 -5.29
CA GLU A 122 -6.26 -16.41 -4.12
C GLU A 122 -4.81 -16.66 -4.48
N THR A 123 -4.57 -17.48 -5.52
CA THR A 123 -3.22 -17.75 -6.02
C THR A 123 -2.55 -16.49 -6.55
N SER A 124 -3.25 -15.74 -7.41
CA SER A 124 -2.75 -14.48 -7.99
C SER A 124 -2.52 -13.42 -6.90
N MET A 125 -3.40 -13.34 -5.90
CA MET A 125 -3.32 -12.41 -4.77
C MET A 125 -2.07 -12.66 -3.95
N THR A 126 -1.83 -13.91 -3.55
CA THR A 126 -0.66 -14.28 -2.74
C THR A 126 0.65 -13.94 -3.47
N THR A 127 0.72 -14.20 -4.77
CA THR A 127 1.88 -13.84 -5.60
C THR A 127 2.05 -12.33 -5.67
N THR A 128 0.96 -11.59 -5.94
CA THR A 128 1.00 -10.12 -6.05
C THR A 128 1.37 -9.46 -4.73
N GLU A 129 0.89 -9.98 -3.59
CA GLU A 129 1.30 -9.49 -2.25
C GLU A 129 2.80 -9.68 -2.01
N ALA A 130 3.35 -10.84 -2.33
CA ALA A 130 4.79 -11.12 -2.20
C ALA A 130 5.62 -10.23 -3.11
N ASP A 131 5.18 -10.04 -4.35
CA ASP A 131 5.84 -9.19 -5.34
C ASP A 131 5.79 -7.71 -4.96
N ALA A 132 4.64 -7.22 -4.50
CA ALA A 132 4.49 -5.85 -3.99
C ALA A 132 5.39 -5.60 -2.78
N LYS A 133 5.50 -6.56 -1.87
CA LYS A 133 6.40 -6.47 -0.70
C LYS A 133 7.87 -6.50 -1.11
N THR A 134 8.23 -7.33 -2.07
CA THR A 134 9.59 -7.39 -2.63
C THR A 134 9.95 -6.04 -3.27
N LEU A 135 9.07 -5.49 -4.08
CA LEU A 135 9.25 -4.17 -4.68
C LEU A 135 9.36 -3.07 -3.61
N GLU A 136 8.51 -3.08 -2.59
CA GLU A 136 8.58 -2.14 -1.48
C GLU A 136 9.96 -2.18 -0.83
N ASN A 137 10.47 -3.37 -0.51
CA ASN A 137 11.80 -3.55 0.09
C ASN A 137 12.92 -3.04 -0.83
N MET A 138 12.82 -3.26 -2.15
CA MET A 138 13.79 -2.73 -3.12
C MET A 138 13.79 -1.20 -3.12
N LEU A 139 12.62 -0.58 -3.13
CA LEU A 139 12.48 0.87 -3.11
C LEU A 139 12.96 1.47 -1.78
N ASP A 140 12.64 0.86 -0.65
CA ASP A 140 13.11 1.28 0.66
C ASP A 140 14.63 1.20 0.77
N ALA A 141 15.26 0.17 0.21
CA ALA A 141 16.71 0.05 0.15
C ALA A 141 17.38 1.12 -0.75
N ILE A 142 16.70 1.58 -1.82
CA ILE A 142 17.17 2.68 -2.66
C ILE A 142 17.04 4.01 -1.91
N LEU A 143 15.96 4.21 -1.19
CA LEU A 143 15.62 5.46 -0.48
C LEU A 143 16.16 5.53 0.95
N ALA A 144 16.84 4.48 1.43
CA ALA A 144 17.30 4.40 2.82
C ALA A 144 18.20 5.59 3.22
N LYS A 145 19.08 6.04 2.31
CA LYS A 145 19.96 7.19 2.55
C LYS A 145 19.18 8.49 2.74
N GLU A 146 18.17 8.73 1.88
CA GLU A 146 17.26 9.87 2.02
C GLU A 146 16.53 9.85 3.35
N THR A 147 15.95 8.70 3.70
CA THR A 147 15.18 8.53 4.94
C THR A 147 16.04 8.82 6.16
N ALA A 148 17.23 8.23 6.24
CA ALA A 148 18.15 8.46 7.35
C ALA A 148 18.54 9.94 7.49
N GLN A 149 18.82 10.63 6.39
CA GLN A 149 19.16 12.06 6.42
C GLN A 149 17.99 12.93 6.88
N ARG A 150 16.75 12.60 6.48
CA ARG A 150 15.55 13.32 6.92
C ARG A 150 15.27 13.13 8.40
N GLU A 151 15.44 11.93 8.92
CA GLU A 151 15.30 11.65 10.36
C GLU A 151 16.32 12.43 11.16
N GLU A 152 17.57 12.40 10.72
CA GLU A 152 18.65 13.07 11.41
C GLU A 152 18.50 14.60 11.41
N VAL A 153 18.18 15.21 10.28
CA VAL A 153 17.94 16.67 10.23
C VAL A 153 16.73 17.07 11.05
N THR A 154 15.72 16.22 11.14
CA THR A 154 14.55 16.49 12.00
C THR A 154 14.95 16.56 13.48
N ALA A 155 15.77 15.62 13.93
CA ALA A 155 16.32 15.63 15.29
C ALA A 155 17.17 16.88 15.56
N LEU A 156 18.04 17.26 14.60
CA LEU A 156 18.85 18.48 14.70
C LEU A 156 18.01 19.75 14.71
N LYS A 157 16.97 19.86 13.88
CA LYS A 157 16.03 21.00 13.91
C LYS A 157 15.33 21.14 15.25
N ASN A 158 14.91 20.05 15.85
CA ASN A 158 14.28 20.07 17.17
C ASN A 158 15.27 20.54 18.25
N ARG A 159 16.51 20.04 18.23
CA ARG A 159 17.58 20.49 19.12
C ARG A 159 17.91 21.97 18.91
N PHE A 160 18.02 22.41 17.66
CA PHE A 160 18.27 23.82 17.31
C PHE A 160 17.19 24.75 17.84
N ARG A 161 15.90 24.37 17.69
CA ARG A 161 14.78 25.15 18.26
C ARG A 161 14.89 25.32 19.77
N ALA A 162 15.25 24.25 20.49
CA ALA A 162 15.47 24.29 21.92
C ALA A 162 16.64 25.23 22.30
N LEU A 163 17.78 25.12 21.59
CA LEU A 163 18.93 26.00 21.81
C LEU A 163 18.61 27.46 21.52
N LYS A 164 17.89 27.74 20.43
CA LYS A 164 17.44 29.10 20.09
C LYS A 164 16.54 29.70 21.17
N ALA A 165 15.62 28.91 21.72
CA ALA A 165 14.76 29.35 22.82
C ALA A 165 15.58 29.66 24.09
N GLN A 166 16.51 28.76 24.47
CA GLN A 166 17.39 28.97 25.62
C GLN A 166 18.30 30.19 25.44
N ALA A 167 18.82 30.42 24.24
CA ALA A 167 19.62 31.61 23.95
C ALA A 167 18.79 32.90 24.10
N ALA A 168 17.56 32.91 23.59
CA ALA A 168 16.65 34.06 23.72
C ALA A 168 16.29 34.37 25.19
N GLU A 169 16.02 33.35 26.01
CA GLU A 169 15.77 33.51 27.45
C GLU A 169 16.98 34.12 28.19
N ASN A 170 18.20 33.78 27.76
CA ASN A 170 19.43 34.29 28.38
C ASN A 170 20.00 35.52 27.69
N ALA A 171 19.33 36.09 26.67
CA ALA A 171 19.79 37.28 25.95
C ALA A 171 20.20 38.45 26.87
N PRO A 172 19.48 38.78 27.96
CA PRO A 172 19.90 39.85 28.88
C PRO A 172 21.24 39.57 29.57
N LYS A 173 21.59 38.28 29.79
CA LYS A 173 22.85 37.88 30.41
C LYS A 173 24.00 37.86 29.42
N LEU A 174 23.67 37.72 28.11
CA LEU A 174 24.62 37.60 26.99
C LEU A 174 24.85 38.94 26.27
N TYR A 175 24.60 40.07 26.93
CA TYR A 175 24.58 41.40 26.35
C TYR A 175 25.73 41.66 25.33
N PHE A 176 26.98 41.38 25.72
CA PHE A 176 28.15 41.53 24.85
C PHE A 176 28.31 40.43 23.80
N ALA A 177 27.82 39.22 24.06
CA ALA A 177 27.94 38.09 23.15
C ALA A 177 26.69 37.91 22.27
N TRP A 178 25.61 38.59 22.56
CA TRP A 178 24.32 38.44 21.88
C TRP A 178 24.42 38.61 20.35
N PRO A 179 25.10 39.65 19.81
CA PRO A 179 25.23 39.80 18.33
C PRO A 179 25.91 38.58 17.67
N LEU A 180 26.89 37.97 18.35
CA LEU A 180 27.55 36.77 17.84
C LEU A 180 26.62 35.55 17.88
N VAL A 181 25.85 35.41 18.95
CA VAL A 181 24.85 34.33 19.11
C VAL A 181 23.77 34.47 18.04
N GLU A 182 23.23 35.65 17.85
CA GLU A 182 22.22 35.97 16.83
C GLU A 182 22.72 35.65 15.42
N GLN A 183 23.95 36.04 15.09
CA GLN A 183 24.58 35.72 13.82
C GLN A 183 24.70 34.21 13.61
N LYS A 184 25.13 33.47 14.64
CA LYS A 184 25.21 32.01 14.58
C LYS A 184 23.88 31.33 14.38
N VAL A 185 22.81 31.84 15.00
CA VAL A 185 21.44 31.37 14.81
C VAL A 185 21.02 31.55 13.34
N VAL A 186 21.21 32.75 12.79
CA VAL A 186 20.88 33.05 11.37
C VAL A 186 21.69 32.16 10.41
N ASP A 187 22.99 32.01 10.65
CA ASP A 187 23.83 31.17 9.79
C ASP A 187 23.40 29.70 9.84
N THR A 188 23.04 29.17 11.01
CA THR A 188 22.53 27.80 11.14
C THR A 188 21.16 27.62 10.46
N GLU A 189 20.29 28.63 10.49
CA GLU A 189 19.02 28.62 9.75
C GLU A 189 19.27 28.53 8.23
N LYS A 190 20.24 29.28 7.72
CA LYS A 190 20.64 29.19 6.29
C LYS A 190 21.16 27.80 5.93
N MET A 191 21.99 27.21 6.81
CA MET A 191 22.48 25.84 6.57
C MET A 191 21.34 24.82 6.48
N PHE A 192 20.32 24.92 7.36
CA PHE A 192 19.13 24.07 7.24
C PHE A 192 18.36 24.31 5.92
N ALA A 193 18.26 25.57 5.46
CA ALA A 193 17.63 25.88 4.17
C ALA A 193 18.41 25.25 3.00
N THR A 194 19.74 25.40 2.99
CA THR A 194 20.62 24.79 1.99
C THR A 194 20.52 23.26 1.99
N PHE A 195 20.44 22.64 3.17
CA PHE A 195 20.20 21.19 3.27
C PHE A 195 18.88 20.78 2.58
N GLU A 196 17.78 21.52 2.81
CA GLU A 196 16.48 21.22 2.16
C GLU A 196 16.55 21.39 0.64
N GLU A 197 17.29 22.37 0.13
CA GLU A 197 17.52 22.55 -1.30
C GLU A 197 18.23 21.34 -1.92
N TRP A 198 19.28 20.83 -1.27
CA TRP A 198 19.96 19.62 -1.73
C TRP A 198 19.07 18.38 -1.66
N MET A 199 18.26 18.24 -0.59
CA MET A 199 17.28 17.16 -0.47
C MET A 199 16.19 17.24 -1.54
N PHE A 200 15.74 18.45 -1.89
CA PHE A 200 14.76 18.66 -2.96
C PHE A 200 15.34 18.32 -4.35
N SER A 201 16.59 18.66 -4.59
CA SER A 201 17.30 18.30 -5.82
C SER A 201 17.77 16.84 -5.87
N SER A 202 17.50 16.05 -4.80
CA SER A 202 17.94 14.67 -4.64
C SER A 202 19.48 14.48 -4.63
N ASP A 203 20.25 15.55 -4.37
CA ASP A 203 21.70 15.49 -4.20
C ASP A 203 22.08 15.17 -2.75
N PHE A 204 21.89 13.89 -2.39
CA PHE A 204 22.09 13.42 -1.02
C PHE A 204 23.54 13.48 -0.55
N ASP A 205 24.51 13.56 -1.45
CA ASP A 205 25.92 13.71 -1.08
C ASP A 205 26.24 15.12 -0.64
N LYS A 206 25.66 16.14 -1.31
CA LYS A 206 25.75 17.52 -0.83
C LYS A 206 24.94 17.74 0.44
N ALA A 207 23.72 17.17 0.51
CA ALA A 207 22.91 17.21 1.73
C ALA A 207 23.67 16.61 2.93
N ASN A 208 24.39 15.50 2.74
CA ASN A 208 25.18 14.89 3.80
C ASN A 208 26.35 15.79 4.28
N ARG A 209 27.02 16.46 3.35
CA ARG A 209 28.09 17.42 3.71
C ARG A 209 27.54 18.57 4.52
N GLU A 210 26.38 19.11 4.12
CA GLU A 210 25.71 20.19 4.85
C GLU A 210 25.25 19.71 6.25
N LEU A 211 24.73 18.49 6.35
CA LEU A 211 24.34 17.87 7.62
C LEU A 211 25.53 17.76 8.60
N VAL A 212 26.72 17.35 8.10
CA VAL A 212 27.95 17.30 8.90
C VAL A 212 28.35 18.71 9.38
N SER A 213 28.22 19.72 8.51
CA SER A 213 28.51 21.12 8.86
C SER A 213 27.54 21.64 9.93
N ILE A 214 26.26 21.34 9.82
CA ILE A 214 25.23 21.68 10.84
C ILE A 214 25.58 21.07 12.19
N LYS A 215 25.97 19.79 12.22
CA LYS A 215 26.38 19.11 13.46
C LYS A 215 27.59 19.76 14.13
N ALA A 216 28.54 20.23 13.31
CA ALA A 216 29.77 20.85 13.84
C ALA A 216 29.51 22.23 14.47
N VAL A 217 28.44 22.92 14.06
CA VAL A 217 28.06 24.25 14.57
C VAL A 217 27.18 24.15 15.81
N MET A 218 26.42 23.07 15.95
CA MET A 218 25.48 22.84 17.06
C MET A 218 26.13 22.15 18.26
#